data_f0f04308cbea48eabb21fbe81e25a946
#
_entry.id   f0f04308cbea48eabb21fbe81e25a946
#
_cell.length_a   1.000
_cell.length_b   1.000
_cell.length_c   1.000
_cell.angle_alpha   90.00
_cell.angle_beta   90.00
_cell.angle_gamma   90.00
#
_symmetry.space_group_name_H-M   'P 1'
#
loop_
_entity.id
_entity.type
_entity.pdbx_description
1 polymer ?
#
loop_
_entity_poly.entity_id
_entity_poly.type
_entity_poly.pdbx_seq_one_letter_code
_entity_poly.pdbx_strand_id
1 'polypeptide(L)'
;MRCAVVLGGYGNFGKRVVTALAADRSCRVIVAGRDLQKARAVADEMGGPAEAAALDSRATNLAAELQRLGANVVVHTAGPFQGQDYVVAKACIEARAHYVDLADARAYVCGIGELDVAARRNDLLVASGASSVPALSSAVVDMLRTEFSVIQSIEHGITSGAKPPGLATMEGVLGYAGKPLAQWHDAAWRTVYGWQDLTRRKYPRPVGARWIGNCDVPDLELFPQRYAPVRTVIFRAGVSMKVGMLATWGASWLVRAGLLSSLVRHVPGLRNTALLLERFGSRASAMHVTLRGLDAESQPISRTWWLLADNDHGPQVPCLAAIALAQKLLRGEVRARGAMPCMGLLTVDEILAVGRGLDLRTTVTAD
;
A
#
# COMPACT_ATOMS: atom_id res chain seq x y z
N MET A 1 -29.09 5.11 2.59
CA MET A 1 -27.88 4.45 3.10
C MET A 1 -26.72 4.80 2.17
N ARG A 2 -25.56 5.20 2.69
CA ARG A 2 -24.40 5.54 1.85
C ARG A 2 -23.84 4.28 1.17
N CYS A 3 -23.20 4.47 0.01
CA CYS A 3 -22.75 3.38 -0.85
C CYS A 3 -21.24 3.43 -1.07
N ALA A 4 -20.57 2.31 -0.80
CA ALA A 4 -19.18 2.05 -1.16
C ALA A 4 -19.10 1.12 -2.38
N VAL A 5 -18.39 1.52 -3.42
CA VAL A 5 -18.11 0.66 -4.57
C VAL A 5 -16.64 0.21 -4.49
N VAL A 6 -16.41 -1.10 -4.45
CA VAL A 6 -15.05 -1.68 -4.42
C VAL A 6 -14.72 -2.21 -5.81
N LEU A 7 -13.95 -1.43 -6.59
CA LEU A 7 -13.45 -1.86 -7.91
C LEU A 7 -12.33 -2.88 -7.73
N GLY A 8 -12.45 -4.04 -8.36
CA GLY A 8 -11.60 -5.20 -8.11
C GLY A 8 -12.01 -5.97 -6.85
N GLY A 9 -13.28 -5.86 -6.42
CA GLY A 9 -13.79 -6.37 -5.16
C GLY A 9 -13.66 -7.87 -4.92
N TYR A 10 -13.50 -8.69 -5.95
CA TYR A 10 -13.20 -10.11 -5.83
C TYR A 10 -11.69 -10.45 -5.92
N GLY A 11 -10.83 -9.43 -6.06
CA GLY A 11 -9.38 -9.58 -6.02
C GLY A 11 -8.86 -9.83 -4.61
N ASN A 12 -7.55 -10.10 -4.52
CA ASN A 12 -6.90 -10.43 -3.24
C ASN A 12 -7.09 -9.35 -2.16
N PHE A 13 -6.89 -8.08 -2.49
CA PHE A 13 -7.12 -6.95 -1.57
C PHE A 13 -8.59 -6.54 -1.55
N GLY A 14 -9.25 -6.53 -2.71
CA GLY A 14 -10.65 -6.13 -2.83
C GLY A 14 -11.60 -6.93 -1.95
N LYS A 15 -11.45 -8.26 -1.91
CA LYS A 15 -12.26 -9.13 -1.04
C LYS A 15 -12.11 -8.75 0.44
N ARG A 16 -10.89 -8.40 0.90
CA ARG A 16 -10.65 -7.95 2.29
C ARG A 16 -11.34 -6.63 2.58
N VAL A 17 -11.26 -5.68 1.65
CA VAL A 17 -11.95 -4.39 1.75
C VAL A 17 -13.46 -4.60 1.81
N VAL A 18 -14.02 -5.41 0.91
CA VAL A 18 -15.44 -5.76 0.89
C VAL A 18 -15.87 -6.36 2.22
N THR A 19 -15.13 -7.37 2.71
CA THR A 19 -15.45 -8.04 3.98
C THR A 19 -15.52 -7.06 5.15
N ALA A 20 -14.54 -6.17 5.25
CA ALA A 20 -14.49 -5.20 6.35
C ALA A 20 -15.59 -4.13 6.26
N LEU A 21 -15.90 -3.63 5.05
CA LEU A 21 -16.96 -2.65 4.85
C LEU A 21 -18.36 -3.27 5.03
N ALA A 22 -18.57 -4.51 4.59
CA ALA A 22 -19.84 -5.20 4.75
C ALA A 22 -20.14 -5.56 6.23
N ALA A 23 -19.12 -5.83 7.03
CA ALA A 23 -19.25 -6.10 8.45
C ALA A 23 -19.82 -4.92 9.26
N ASP A 24 -19.57 -3.68 8.83
CA ASP A 24 -20.07 -2.45 9.46
C ASP A 24 -21.61 -2.29 9.33
N ARG A 25 -22.24 -2.91 8.34
CA ARG A 25 -23.70 -2.83 8.04
C ARG A 25 -24.29 -1.41 7.97
N SER A 26 -23.46 -0.37 8.12
CA SER A 26 -23.89 1.04 8.07
C SER A 26 -23.98 1.59 6.64
N CYS A 27 -23.41 0.87 5.67
CA CYS A 27 -23.39 1.25 4.26
C CYS A 27 -23.74 0.06 3.36
N ARG A 28 -24.18 0.38 2.15
CA ARG A 28 -24.30 -0.58 1.05
C ARG A 28 -22.94 -0.76 0.41
N VAL A 29 -22.52 -2.00 0.15
CA VAL A 29 -21.23 -2.32 -0.45
C VAL A 29 -21.42 -2.98 -1.81
N ILE A 30 -20.87 -2.39 -2.86
CA ILE A 30 -20.91 -2.96 -4.20
C ILE A 30 -19.58 -3.65 -4.50
N VAL A 31 -19.63 -4.96 -4.68
CA VAL A 31 -18.51 -5.76 -5.18
C VAL A 31 -18.45 -5.60 -6.69
N ALA A 32 -17.49 -4.84 -7.19
CA ALA A 32 -17.43 -4.46 -8.59
C ALA A 32 -16.19 -5.01 -9.31
N GLY A 33 -16.36 -5.39 -10.56
CA GLY A 33 -15.31 -5.83 -11.46
C GLY A 33 -15.89 -6.40 -12.76
N ARG A 34 -15.03 -6.77 -13.69
CA ARG A 34 -15.44 -7.21 -15.05
C ARG A 34 -16.25 -8.52 -15.05
N ASP A 35 -15.99 -9.40 -14.11
CA ASP A 35 -16.65 -10.71 -14.01
C ASP A 35 -17.74 -10.63 -12.93
N LEU A 36 -19.00 -10.53 -13.42
CA LEU A 36 -20.18 -10.42 -12.54
C LEU A 36 -20.38 -11.71 -11.70
N GLN A 37 -20.05 -12.88 -12.21
CA GLN A 37 -20.22 -14.13 -11.47
C GLN A 37 -19.28 -14.18 -10.27
N LYS A 38 -18.00 -13.78 -10.44
CA LYS A 38 -17.06 -13.68 -9.33
C LYS A 38 -17.47 -12.61 -8.32
N ALA A 39 -18.00 -11.49 -8.81
CA ALA A 39 -18.51 -10.43 -7.93
C ALA A 39 -19.71 -10.92 -7.10
N ARG A 40 -20.66 -11.63 -7.72
CA ARG A 40 -21.80 -12.26 -7.03
C ARG A 40 -21.35 -13.27 -5.98
N ALA A 41 -20.44 -14.18 -6.33
CA ALA A 41 -19.93 -15.17 -5.37
C ALA A 41 -19.35 -14.52 -4.10
N VAL A 42 -18.64 -13.40 -4.23
CA VAL A 42 -18.12 -12.66 -3.05
C VAL A 42 -19.24 -11.92 -2.32
N ALA A 43 -20.20 -11.32 -3.01
CA ALA A 43 -21.33 -10.65 -2.39
C ALA A 43 -22.20 -11.63 -1.58
N ASP A 44 -22.51 -12.80 -2.16
CA ASP A 44 -23.30 -13.84 -1.51
C ASP A 44 -22.60 -14.41 -0.26
N GLU A 45 -21.26 -14.55 -0.32
CA GLU A 45 -20.43 -14.98 0.81
C GLU A 45 -20.48 -13.99 2.00
N MET A 46 -20.61 -12.68 1.71
CA MET A 46 -20.68 -11.65 2.76
C MET A 46 -22.07 -11.56 3.39
N GLY A 47 -23.13 -11.89 2.66
CA GLY A 47 -24.51 -11.73 3.11
C GLY A 47 -24.89 -10.27 3.38
N GLY A 48 -26.16 -9.99 3.55
CA GLY A 48 -26.64 -8.65 3.98
C GLY A 48 -26.41 -7.53 2.95
N PRO A 49 -25.67 -6.46 3.29
CA PRO A 49 -25.63 -5.22 2.47
C PRO A 49 -24.69 -5.27 1.26
N ALA A 50 -24.15 -6.44 0.92
CA ALA A 50 -23.26 -6.59 -0.22
C ALA A 50 -24.01 -6.97 -1.48
N GLU A 51 -23.78 -6.23 -2.57
CA GLU A 51 -24.36 -6.43 -3.89
C GLU A 51 -23.25 -6.56 -4.94
N ALA A 52 -23.53 -7.15 -6.08
CA ALA A 52 -22.56 -7.30 -7.17
C ALA A 52 -22.87 -6.41 -8.37
N ALA A 53 -21.83 -5.85 -8.99
CA ALA A 53 -21.95 -5.10 -10.24
C ALA A 53 -20.84 -5.48 -11.23
N ALA A 54 -21.21 -5.60 -12.52
CA ALA A 54 -20.21 -5.70 -13.58
C ALA A 54 -19.75 -4.28 -13.94
N LEU A 55 -18.49 -3.96 -13.63
CA LEU A 55 -17.85 -2.69 -13.96
C LEU A 55 -16.47 -2.93 -14.57
N ASP A 56 -16.23 -2.29 -15.70
CA ASP A 56 -14.88 -2.20 -16.25
C ASP A 56 -14.27 -0.84 -15.88
N SER A 57 -13.13 -0.84 -15.20
CA SER A 57 -12.39 0.38 -14.82
C SER A 57 -11.92 1.21 -16.02
N ARG A 58 -11.96 0.65 -17.24
CA ARG A 58 -11.56 1.31 -18.49
C ARG A 58 -12.75 1.69 -19.38
N ALA A 59 -13.98 1.40 -18.95
CA ALA A 59 -15.16 1.73 -19.74
C ALA A 59 -15.41 3.24 -19.78
N THR A 60 -15.78 3.76 -20.93
CA THR A 60 -16.07 5.18 -21.14
C THR A 60 -17.30 5.67 -20.35
N ASN A 61 -18.21 4.76 -19.98
CA ASN A 61 -19.42 5.04 -19.20
C ASN A 61 -19.24 4.81 -17.68
N LEU A 62 -18.00 4.63 -17.19
CA LEU A 62 -17.75 4.30 -15.77
C LEU A 62 -18.37 5.35 -14.82
N ALA A 63 -18.28 6.63 -15.14
CA ALA A 63 -18.87 7.69 -14.33
C ALA A 63 -20.41 7.55 -14.22
N ALA A 64 -21.09 7.31 -15.33
CA ALA A 64 -22.53 7.11 -15.35
C ALA A 64 -22.96 5.87 -14.54
N GLU A 65 -22.19 4.77 -14.63
CA GLU A 65 -22.44 3.57 -13.84
C GLU A 65 -22.24 3.81 -12.34
N LEU A 66 -21.20 4.55 -11.94
CA LEU A 66 -20.99 4.92 -10.54
C LEU A 66 -22.12 5.81 -10.01
N GLN A 67 -22.63 6.74 -10.83
CA GLN A 67 -23.80 7.56 -10.49
C GLN A 67 -25.05 6.70 -10.34
N ARG A 68 -25.33 5.80 -11.29
CA ARG A 68 -26.47 4.88 -11.24
C ARG A 68 -26.45 3.99 -9.99
N LEU A 69 -25.28 3.58 -9.54
CA LEU A 69 -25.10 2.81 -8.30
C LEU A 69 -25.23 3.69 -7.04
N GLY A 70 -25.23 5.01 -7.18
CA GLY A 70 -25.27 5.94 -6.06
C GLY A 70 -23.99 5.91 -5.23
N ALA A 71 -22.84 5.75 -5.87
CA ALA A 71 -21.55 5.66 -5.21
C ALA A 71 -21.23 6.94 -4.42
N ASN A 72 -20.95 6.82 -3.12
CA ASN A 72 -20.42 7.91 -2.30
C ASN A 72 -18.91 7.82 -2.16
N VAL A 73 -18.36 6.59 -2.10
CA VAL A 73 -16.94 6.29 -2.02
C VAL A 73 -16.63 5.15 -2.97
N VAL A 74 -15.58 5.30 -3.76
CA VAL A 74 -15.02 4.22 -4.59
C VAL A 74 -13.68 3.82 -4.00
N VAL A 75 -13.51 2.54 -3.68
CA VAL A 75 -12.23 1.97 -3.29
C VAL A 75 -11.66 1.18 -4.47
N HIS A 76 -10.60 1.69 -5.07
CA HIS A 76 -9.98 1.11 -6.26
C HIS A 76 -8.86 0.14 -5.85
N THR A 77 -9.09 -1.15 -6.04
CA THR A 77 -8.14 -2.23 -5.71
C THR A 77 -7.65 -3.01 -6.93
N ALA A 78 -8.02 -2.56 -8.15
CA ALA A 78 -7.69 -3.25 -9.40
C ALA A 78 -6.31 -2.79 -9.94
N GLY A 79 -5.22 -3.25 -9.29
CA GLY A 79 -3.86 -3.07 -9.77
C GLY A 79 -3.46 -4.01 -10.91
N PRO A 80 -2.19 -3.99 -11.39
CA PRO A 80 -1.12 -3.13 -10.89
C PRO A 80 -1.32 -1.66 -11.30
N PHE A 81 -0.87 -0.72 -10.45
CA PHE A 81 -1.01 0.72 -10.71
C PHE A 81 0.15 1.31 -11.53
N GLN A 82 1.20 0.52 -11.73
CA GLN A 82 2.34 0.90 -12.57
C GLN A 82 1.88 1.10 -14.01
N GLY A 83 2.04 2.35 -14.51
CA GLY A 83 1.65 2.72 -15.86
C GLY A 83 0.14 2.93 -16.08
N GLN A 84 -0.68 2.89 -15.02
CA GLN A 84 -2.08 3.34 -15.12
C GLN A 84 -2.14 4.87 -15.19
N ASP A 85 -3.21 5.34 -15.83
CA ASP A 85 -3.68 6.72 -15.79
C ASP A 85 -4.75 6.93 -14.70
N TYR A 86 -5.28 8.14 -14.59
CA TYR A 86 -6.29 8.49 -13.59
C TYR A 86 -7.74 8.36 -14.09
N VAL A 87 -8.04 7.50 -15.06
CA VAL A 87 -9.40 7.33 -15.62
C VAL A 87 -10.42 7.03 -14.52
N VAL A 88 -10.11 6.13 -13.60
CA VAL A 88 -11.03 5.79 -12.50
C VAL A 88 -11.24 6.97 -11.55
N ALA A 89 -10.17 7.66 -11.17
CA ALA A 89 -10.27 8.82 -10.28
C ALA A 89 -11.06 9.97 -10.94
N LYS A 90 -10.86 10.23 -12.24
CA LYS A 90 -11.62 11.20 -13.04
C LYS A 90 -13.10 10.83 -13.10
N ALA A 91 -13.41 9.56 -13.37
CA ALA A 91 -14.78 9.06 -13.37
C ALA A 91 -15.47 9.21 -11.99
N CYS A 92 -14.72 9.02 -10.89
CA CYS A 92 -15.23 9.26 -9.53
C CYS A 92 -15.56 10.75 -9.31
N ILE A 93 -14.69 11.67 -9.75
CA ILE A 93 -14.96 13.11 -9.65
C ILE A 93 -16.23 13.48 -10.43
N GLU A 94 -16.38 12.98 -11.65
CA GLU A 94 -17.56 13.18 -12.49
C GLU A 94 -18.83 12.60 -11.85
N ALA A 95 -18.70 11.41 -11.24
CA ALA A 95 -19.78 10.74 -10.51
C ALA A 95 -20.10 11.37 -9.14
N ARG A 96 -19.36 12.40 -8.71
CA ARG A 96 -19.44 13.02 -7.38
C ARG A 96 -19.24 12.03 -6.23
N ALA A 97 -18.33 11.09 -6.41
CA ALA A 97 -17.90 10.12 -5.43
C ALA A 97 -16.47 10.39 -4.95
N HIS A 98 -16.19 10.20 -3.67
CA HIS A 98 -14.83 10.19 -3.16
C HIS A 98 -14.07 9.01 -3.74
N TYR A 99 -12.76 9.17 -3.93
CA TYR A 99 -11.88 8.14 -4.46
C TYR A 99 -10.79 7.78 -3.45
N VAL A 100 -10.56 6.49 -3.28
CA VAL A 100 -9.47 5.92 -2.46
C VAL A 100 -8.86 4.76 -3.23
N ASP A 101 -7.54 4.66 -3.30
CA ASP A 101 -6.85 3.52 -3.87
C ASP A 101 -5.76 2.95 -2.93
N LEU A 102 -5.28 1.76 -3.27
CA LEU A 102 -4.21 1.06 -2.58
C LEU A 102 -2.89 1.09 -3.37
N ALA A 103 -2.69 2.11 -4.22
CA ALA A 103 -1.53 2.20 -5.09
C ALA A 103 -0.22 2.28 -4.29
N ASP A 104 0.80 1.58 -4.79
CA ASP A 104 2.19 1.64 -4.33
C ASP A 104 3.14 2.14 -5.45
N ALA A 105 2.60 2.40 -6.63
CA ALA A 105 3.34 2.92 -7.77
C ALA A 105 3.71 4.40 -7.56
N ARG A 106 5.02 4.71 -7.43
CA ARG A 106 5.50 6.06 -7.12
C ARG A 106 4.90 7.12 -8.03
N ALA A 107 5.06 6.97 -9.35
CA ALA A 107 4.58 7.97 -10.30
C ALA A 107 3.06 8.21 -10.20
N TYR A 108 2.29 7.14 -9.99
CA TYR A 108 0.84 7.23 -9.86
C TYR A 108 0.43 7.98 -8.59
N VAL A 109 1.01 7.62 -7.45
CA VAL A 109 0.66 8.25 -6.17
C VAL A 109 1.15 9.69 -6.09
N CYS A 110 2.40 9.96 -6.52
CA CYS A 110 2.99 11.30 -6.46
C CYS A 110 2.30 12.27 -7.43
N GLY A 111 1.84 11.78 -8.59
CA GLY A 111 1.19 12.60 -9.61
C GLY A 111 -0.31 12.87 -9.38
N ILE A 112 -0.96 12.24 -8.39
CA ILE A 112 -2.42 12.36 -8.18
C ILE A 112 -2.89 13.81 -8.00
N GLY A 113 -2.00 14.70 -7.56
CA GLY A 113 -2.26 16.12 -7.38
C GLY A 113 -2.71 16.86 -8.65
N GLU A 114 -2.50 16.29 -9.85
CA GLU A 114 -3.06 16.86 -11.09
C GLU A 114 -4.59 17.01 -11.06
N LEU A 115 -5.26 16.19 -10.22
CA LEU A 115 -6.71 16.21 -10.07
C LEU A 115 -7.21 17.15 -8.96
N ASP A 116 -6.31 17.85 -8.24
CA ASP A 116 -6.66 18.62 -7.04
C ASP A 116 -7.72 19.69 -7.31
N VAL A 117 -7.55 20.48 -8.37
CA VAL A 117 -8.50 21.54 -8.71
C VAL A 117 -9.90 20.98 -9.02
N ALA A 118 -9.96 19.87 -9.77
CA ALA A 118 -11.23 19.24 -10.12
C ALA A 118 -11.91 18.60 -8.89
N ALA A 119 -11.14 17.95 -8.02
CA ALA A 119 -11.65 17.36 -6.80
C ALA A 119 -12.21 18.42 -5.83
N ARG A 120 -11.47 19.52 -5.61
CA ARG A 120 -11.93 20.65 -4.76
C ARG A 120 -13.19 21.31 -5.27
N ARG A 121 -13.31 21.57 -6.57
CA ARG A 121 -14.50 22.16 -7.18
C ARG A 121 -15.76 21.32 -6.95
N ASN A 122 -15.61 20.01 -6.76
CA ASN A 122 -16.69 19.07 -6.52
C ASN A 122 -16.87 18.70 -5.03
N ASP A 123 -16.14 19.32 -4.11
CA ASP A 123 -16.11 19.02 -2.66
C ASP A 123 -15.74 17.56 -2.36
N LEU A 124 -14.80 16.99 -3.12
CA LEU A 124 -14.40 15.60 -3.02
C LEU A 124 -12.99 15.44 -2.47
N LEU A 125 -12.73 14.30 -1.85
CA LEU A 125 -11.39 13.79 -1.58
C LEU A 125 -11.06 12.70 -2.61
N VAL A 126 -9.89 12.84 -3.23
CA VAL A 126 -9.24 11.86 -4.11
C VAL A 126 -7.93 11.48 -3.43
N ALA A 127 -7.90 10.37 -2.70
CA ALA A 127 -6.74 9.93 -1.94
C ALA A 127 -6.07 8.73 -2.60
N SER A 128 -4.80 8.87 -2.98
CA SER A 128 -4.02 7.79 -3.58
C SER A 128 -2.99 7.23 -2.60
N GLY A 129 -2.77 5.92 -2.62
CA GLY A 129 -1.81 5.25 -1.76
C GLY A 129 -2.31 5.01 -0.32
N ALA A 130 -3.60 4.77 -0.12
CA ALA A 130 -4.17 4.40 1.17
C ALA A 130 -3.80 2.94 1.54
N SER A 131 -2.50 2.69 1.69
CA SER A 131 -1.92 1.36 1.89
C SER A 131 -0.85 1.37 2.99
N SER A 132 -0.01 0.33 3.07
CA SER A 132 1.13 0.32 3.99
C SER A 132 2.09 1.48 3.72
N VAL A 133 2.25 1.85 2.47
CA VAL A 133 3.01 3.00 1.95
C VAL A 133 2.16 3.76 0.94
N PRO A 134 2.04 5.09 1.04
CA PRO A 134 2.59 5.97 2.05
C PRO A 134 1.68 6.21 3.27
N ALA A 135 0.47 5.62 3.36
CA ALA A 135 -0.49 5.97 4.40
C ALA A 135 -0.04 5.54 5.80
N LEU A 136 0.23 4.25 6.04
CA LEU A 136 0.64 3.77 7.36
C LEU A 136 2.06 4.24 7.69
N SER A 137 2.99 4.20 6.72
CA SER A 137 4.37 4.65 6.95
C SER A 137 4.43 6.11 7.39
N SER A 138 3.71 7.02 6.72
CA SER A 138 3.66 8.43 7.12
C SER A 138 2.95 8.65 8.46
N ALA A 139 1.88 7.91 8.75
CA ALA A 139 1.21 7.98 10.05
C ALA A 139 2.15 7.60 11.20
N VAL A 140 3.01 6.59 10.99
CA VAL A 140 4.04 6.19 11.97
C VAL A 140 5.10 7.28 12.11
N VAL A 141 5.59 7.87 11.01
CA VAL A 141 6.53 8.99 11.08
C VAL A 141 5.90 10.17 11.81
N ASP A 142 4.66 10.54 11.49
CA ASP A 142 3.92 11.64 12.15
C ASP A 142 3.71 11.36 13.66
N MET A 143 3.52 10.11 14.07
CA MET A 143 3.44 9.71 15.48
C MET A 143 4.79 9.85 16.20
N LEU A 144 5.85 9.32 15.62
CA LEU A 144 7.18 9.31 16.26
C LEU A 144 7.88 10.66 16.23
N ARG A 145 7.61 11.51 15.23
CA ARG A 145 8.30 12.78 15.03
C ARG A 145 8.20 13.74 16.23
N THR A 146 7.22 13.56 17.08
CA THR A 146 7.04 14.39 18.29
C THR A 146 8.18 14.26 19.31
N GLU A 147 8.98 13.17 19.22
CA GLU A 147 10.15 12.95 20.04
C GLU A 147 11.45 13.56 19.45
N PHE A 148 11.36 14.16 18.26
CA PHE A 148 12.52 14.67 17.51
C PHE A 148 12.42 16.17 17.31
N SER A 149 13.50 16.90 17.59
CA SER A 149 13.68 18.28 17.14
C SER A 149 14.08 18.33 15.67
N VAL A 150 14.90 17.36 15.22
CA VAL A 150 15.34 17.19 13.83
C VAL A 150 15.35 15.72 13.46
N ILE A 151 14.59 15.34 12.44
CA ILE A 151 14.70 14.01 11.82
C ILE A 151 15.78 14.06 10.74
N GLN A 152 16.85 13.29 10.92
CA GLN A 152 17.96 13.21 9.96
C GLN A 152 17.77 12.08 8.95
N SER A 153 17.23 10.93 9.39
CA SER A 153 16.96 9.81 8.49
C SER A 153 15.66 9.08 8.81
N ILE A 154 15.01 8.61 7.76
CA ILE A 154 13.85 7.73 7.79
C ILE A 154 14.21 6.46 7.00
N GLU A 155 14.35 5.34 7.70
CA GLU A 155 14.52 4.02 7.09
C GLU A 155 13.28 3.18 7.38
N HIS A 156 12.63 2.67 6.35
CA HIS A 156 11.48 1.82 6.53
C HIS A 156 11.50 0.64 5.59
N GLY A 157 10.71 -0.38 5.88
CA GLY A 157 10.66 -1.56 5.04
C GLY A 157 9.62 -2.57 5.46
N ILE A 158 9.34 -3.48 4.52
CA ILE A 158 8.34 -4.52 4.65
C ILE A 158 8.97 -5.86 4.32
N THR A 159 8.67 -6.89 5.11
CA THR A 159 8.98 -8.27 4.77
C THR A 159 7.70 -9.12 4.79
N SER A 160 7.42 -9.79 3.68
CA SER A 160 6.26 -10.68 3.57
C SER A 160 6.52 -12.05 4.17
N GLY A 161 5.44 -12.75 4.57
CA GLY A 161 5.46 -14.17 4.87
C GLY A 161 5.74 -15.04 3.64
N ALA A 162 5.62 -16.35 3.79
CA ALA A 162 5.91 -17.31 2.73
C ALA A 162 4.85 -17.34 1.63
N LYS A 163 3.59 -17.05 1.99
CA LYS A 163 2.48 -17.02 1.02
C LYS A 163 2.71 -15.92 -0.01
N PRO A 164 2.85 -16.27 -1.29
CA PRO A 164 3.11 -15.26 -2.30
C PRO A 164 1.90 -14.34 -2.47
N PRO A 165 2.14 -13.05 -2.77
CA PRO A 165 1.07 -12.12 -3.05
C PRO A 165 0.35 -12.43 -4.37
N GLY A 166 -0.70 -11.67 -4.68
CA GLY A 166 -1.40 -11.75 -5.95
C GLY A 166 -0.49 -11.39 -7.14
N LEU A 167 -0.86 -11.84 -8.35
CA LEU A 167 -0.08 -11.60 -9.57
C LEU A 167 0.23 -10.12 -9.77
N ALA A 168 -0.77 -9.24 -9.67
CA ALA A 168 -0.59 -7.80 -9.85
C ALA A 168 0.45 -7.20 -8.88
N THR A 169 0.45 -7.63 -7.61
CA THR A 169 1.45 -7.20 -6.63
C THR A 169 2.85 -7.72 -7.00
N MET A 170 2.94 -8.98 -7.42
CA MET A 170 4.23 -9.53 -7.86
C MET A 170 4.76 -8.83 -9.11
N GLU A 171 3.91 -8.52 -10.07
CA GLU A 171 4.26 -7.74 -11.26
C GLU A 171 4.78 -6.35 -10.89
N GLY A 172 4.10 -5.66 -9.98
CA GLY A 172 4.52 -4.37 -9.46
C GLY A 172 5.92 -4.43 -8.84
N VAL A 173 6.11 -5.28 -7.82
CA VAL A 173 7.37 -5.31 -7.07
C VAL A 173 8.54 -5.94 -7.83
N LEU A 174 8.32 -6.92 -8.70
CA LEU A 174 9.35 -7.53 -9.54
C LEU A 174 9.64 -6.68 -10.79
N GLY A 175 8.75 -5.76 -11.15
CA GLY A 175 8.94 -4.83 -12.26
C GLY A 175 10.14 -3.90 -12.09
N TYR A 176 10.58 -3.66 -10.85
CA TYR A 176 11.76 -2.84 -10.54
C TYR A 176 13.07 -3.63 -10.46
N ALA A 177 13.02 -4.96 -10.49
CA ALA A 177 14.22 -5.77 -10.29
C ALA A 177 15.32 -5.40 -11.30
N GLY A 178 16.48 -4.98 -10.79
CA GLY A 178 17.62 -4.55 -11.57
C GLY A 178 17.46 -3.23 -12.33
N LYS A 179 16.31 -2.54 -12.18
CA LYS A 179 16.09 -1.22 -12.79
C LYS A 179 16.55 -0.11 -11.84
N PRO A 180 17.03 1.03 -12.41
CA PRO A 180 17.42 2.18 -11.60
C PRO A 180 16.18 2.80 -10.92
N LEU A 181 16.36 3.22 -9.67
CA LEU A 181 15.40 4.02 -8.93
C LEU A 181 16.14 5.09 -8.12
N ALA A 182 15.50 6.24 -7.90
CA ALA A 182 16.09 7.32 -7.12
C ALA A 182 15.74 7.16 -5.64
N GLN A 183 16.76 7.29 -4.78
CA GLN A 183 16.61 7.37 -3.33
C GLN A 183 17.28 8.65 -2.81
N TRP A 184 16.76 9.18 -1.69
CA TRP A 184 17.29 10.36 -1.04
C TRP A 184 18.35 9.98 -0.01
N HIS A 185 19.62 10.33 -0.26
CA HIS A 185 20.75 10.03 0.60
C HIS A 185 21.60 11.28 0.84
N ASP A 186 21.87 11.61 2.09
CA ASP A 186 22.69 12.76 2.48
C ASP A 186 22.29 14.07 1.80
N ALA A 187 20.98 14.32 1.75
CA ALA A 187 20.37 15.48 1.11
C ALA A 187 20.62 15.58 -0.42
N ALA A 188 20.82 14.44 -1.08
CA ALA A 188 20.95 14.35 -2.52
C ALA A 188 20.27 13.12 -3.10
N TRP A 189 19.75 13.24 -4.32
CA TRP A 189 19.24 12.10 -5.04
C TRP A 189 20.38 11.20 -5.52
N ARG A 190 20.27 9.90 -5.21
CA ARG A 190 21.21 8.86 -5.66
C ARG A 190 20.48 7.77 -6.41
N THR A 191 21.08 7.28 -7.49
CA THR A 191 20.57 6.13 -8.22
C THR A 191 21.00 4.85 -7.52
N VAL A 192 20.02 4.03 -7.17
CA VAL A 192 20.19 2.66 -6.69
C VAL A 192 19.42 1.70 -7.60
N TYR A 193 19.54 0.40 -7.39
CA TYR A 193 18.88 -0.59 -8.25
C TYR A 193 17.94 -1.47 -7.45
N GLY A 194 16.77 -1.72 -8.01
CA GLY A 194 15.74 -2.53 -7.36
C GLY A 194 16.22 -3.95 -7.04
N TRP A 195 15.89 -4.42 -5.85
CA TRP A 195 16.28 -5.71 -5.26
C TRP A 195 17.80 -5.92 -5.07
N GLN A 196 18.60 -4.86 -5.20
CA GLN A 196 20.03 -4.87 -4.89
C GLN A 196 20.30 -4.25 -3.51
N ASP A 197 21.57 -4.14 -3.13
CA ASP A 197 22.04 -3.63 -1.83
C ASP A 197 21.38 -4.36 -0.66
N LEU A 198 21.45 -5.70 -0.70
CA LEU A 198 20.87 -6.54 0.34
C LEU A 198 21.44 -6.22 1.71
N THR A 199 20.56 -5.96 2.65
CA THR A 199 20.88 -5.82 4.07
C THR A 199 20.14 -6.86 4.88
N ARG A 200 20.73 -7.25 6.02
CA ARG A 200 20.11 -8.18 6.95
C ARG A 200 19.51 -7.40 8.11
N ARG A 201 18.17 -7.37 8.18
CA ARG A 201 17.43 -6.75 9.29
C ARG A 201 16.94 -7.81 10.27
N LYS A 202 17.18 -7.56 11.57
CA LYS A 202 16.66 -8.42 12.65
C LYS A 202 15.33 -7.83 13.13
N TYR A 203 14.25 -8.53 12.84
CA TYR A 203 12.90 -8.21 13.33
C TYR A 203 12.65 -8.93 14.66
N PRO A 204 11.74 -8.42 15.51
CA PRO A 204 11.27 -9.14 16.70
C PRO A 204 10.70 -10.53 16.34
N ARG A 205 10.68 -11.44 17.31
CA ARG A 205 10.04 -12.76 17.13
C ARG A 205 8.53 -12.58 16.90
N PRO A 206 7.91 -13.41 16.04
CA PRO A 206 8.42 -14.63 15.40
C PRO A 206 9.13 -14.43 14.06
N VAL A 207 9.24 -13.22 13.53
CA VAL A 207 9.79 -12.94 12.19
C VAL A 207 11.29 -13.23 12.10
N GLY A 208 12.10 -12.76 13.07
CA GLY A 208 13.54 -12.99 13.09
C GLY A 208 14.31 -12.23 12.00
N ALA A 209 15.48 -12.76 11.61
CA ALA A 209 16.34 -12.09 10.64
C ALA A 209 15.85 -12.29 9.20
N ARG A 210 15.74 -11.19 8.45
CA ARG A 210 15.33 -11.17 7.03
C ARG A 210 16.35 -10.43 6.18
N TRP A 211 16.53 -10.90 4.95
CA TRP A 211 17.19 -10.13 3.91
C TRP A 211 16.17 -9.21 3.25
N ILE A 212 16.53 -7.94 3.10
CA ILE A 212 15.73 -6.91 2.45
C ILE A 212 16.62 -6.17 1.45
N GLY A 213 16.05 -5.78 0.29
CA GLY A 213 16.72 -5.07 -0.78
C GLY A 213 15.96 -3.82 -1.20
N ASN A 214 16.58 -2.96 -1.98
CA ASN A 214 15.96 -1.74 -2.47
C ASN A 214 14.66 -2.03 -3.23
N CYS A 215 13.63 -1.27 -2.95
CA CYS A 215 12.34 -1.35 -3.65
C CYS A 215 11.78 0.05 -3.86
N ASP A 216 11.03 0.24 -4.93
CA ASP A 216 10.44 1.53 -5.25
C ASP A 216 9.08 1.71 -4.57
N VAL A 217 8.89 2.88 -3.93
CA VAL A 217 7.64 3.26 -3.26
C VAL A 217 7.48 4.78 -3.30
N PRO A 218 6.23 5.30 -3.15
CA PRO A 218 5.95 6.74 -3.16
C PRO A 218 6.71 7.52 -2.09
N ASP A 219 6.93 6.92 -0.93
CA ASP A 219 7.62 7.53 0.23
C ASP A 219 9.00 8.07 -0.11
N LEU A 220 9.72 7.41 -1.03
CA LEU A 220 11.05 7.84 -1.45
C LEU A 220 11.06 9.24 -2.08
N GLU A 221 9.94 9.68 -2.67
CA GLU A 221 9.77 11.00 -3.25
C GLU A 221 9.02 11.95 -2.32
N LEU A 222 8.02 11.45 -1.61
CA LEU A 222 7.14 12.27 -0.77
C LEU A 222 7.78 12.69 0.55
N PHE A 223 8.53 11.79 1.20
CA PHE A 223 9.09 12.04 2.53
C PHE A 223 10.19 13.11 2.57
N PRO A 224 11.11 13.23 1.58
CA PRO A 224 12.07 14.32 1.57
C PRO A 224 11.42 15.71 1.63
N GLN A 225 10.27 15.88 0.97
CA GLN A 225 9.54 17.14 0.95
C GLN A 225 8.71 17.35 2.25
N ARG A 226 7.99 16.29 2.68
CA ARG A 226 7.10 16.36 3.84
C ARG A 226 7.84 16.51 5.16
N TYR A 227 8.99 15.87 5.30
CA TYR A 227 9.76 15.81 6.54
C TYR A 227 11.10 16.57 6.46
N ALA A 228 11.17 17.60 5.61
CA ALA A 228 12.34 18.46 5.56
C ALA A 228 12.68 19.02 6.98
N PRO A 229 13.95 19.05 7.36
CA PRO A 229 15.18 18.88 6.56
C PRO A 229 15.77 17.44 6.58
N VAL A 230 14.96 16.40 6.48
CA VAL A 230 15.45 15.02 6.46
C VAL A 230 16.52 14.84 5.38
N ARG A 231 17.62 14.18 5.73
CA ARG A 231 18.78 13.98 4.84
C ARG A 231 18.76 12.65 4.10
N THR A 232 18.12 11.63 4.68
CA THR A 232 18.13 10.27 4.11
C THR A 232 16.75 9.63 4.24
N VAL A 233 16.23 9.11 3.13
CA VAL A 233 14.97 8.33 3.08
C VAL A 233 15.21 7.05 2.30
N ILE A 234 15.04 5.91 2.94
CA ILE A 234 15.34 4.59 2.38
C ILE A 234 14.14 3.67 2.59
N PHE A 235 13.77 2.95 1.53
CA PHE A 235 12.82 1.85 1.63
C PHE A 235 13.42 0.55 1.10
N ARG A 236 13.18 -0.54 1.84
CA ARG A 236 13.59 -1.88 1.43
C ARG A 236 12.46 -2.89 1.63
N ALA A 237 12.39 -3.85 0.70
CA ALA A 237 11.44 -4.95 0.78
C ALA A 237 12.16 -6.30 0.84
N GLY A 238 11.49 -7.29 1.42
CA GLY A 238 12.00 -8.65 1.50
C GLY A 238 10.90 -9.70 1.58
N VAL A 239 11.32 -10.95 1.46
CA VAL A 239 10.42 -12.11 1.59
C VAL A 239 10.98 -13.07 2.64
N SER A 240 10.12 -13.90 3.23
CA SER A 240 10.54 -14.82 4.31
C SER A 240 11.52 -15.88 3.85
N MET A 241 11.44 -16.32 2.59
CA MET A 241 12.26 -17.37 2.03
C MET A 241 13.62 -16.82 1.55
N LYS A 242 14.70 -17.22 2.20
CA LYS A 242 16.08 -16.80 1.83
C LYS A 242 16.40 -17.14 0.37
N VAL A 243 16.04 -18.35 -0.08
CA VAL A 243 16.30 -18.78 -1.47
C VAL A 243 15.59 -17.89 -2.47
N GLY A 244 14.29 -17.56 -2.23
CA GLY A 244 13.54 -16.67 -3.08
C GLY A 244 14.16 -15.26 -3.13
N MET A 245 14.60 -14.75 -1.98
CA MET A 245 15.26 -13.44 -1.89
C MET A 245 16.57 -13.41 -2.67
N LEU A 246 17.44 -14.43 -2.49
CA LEU A 246 18.72 -14.52 -3.21
C LEU A 246 18.52 -14.76 -4.71
N ALA A 247 17.51 -15.55 -5.10
CA ALA A 247 17.17 -15.74 -6.51
C ALA A 247 16.71 -14.42 -7.17
N THR A 248 15.85 -13.64 -6.48
CA THR A 248 15.41 -12.33 -6.97
C THR A 248 16.59 -11.36 -7.07
N TRP A 249 17.47 -11.34 -6.07
CA TRP A 249 18.69 -10.54 -6.10
C TRP A 249 19.61 -10.94 -7.27
N GLY A 250 19.90 -12.23 -7.46
CA GLY A 250 20.71 -12.71 -8.58
C GLY A 250 20.08 -12.37 -9.93
N ALA A 251 18.77 -12.57 -10.09
CA ALA A 251 18.03 -12.20 -11.31
C ALA A 251 18.05 -10.69 -11.56
N SER A 252 18.06 -9.86 -10.51
CA SER A 252 18.17 -8.39 -10.66
C SER A 252 19.48 -7.95 -11.30
N TRP A 253 20.59 -8.68 -11.04
CA TRP A 253 21.87 -8.41 -11.71
C TRP A 253 21.86 -8.78 -13.18
N LEU A 254 21.14 -9.85 -13.56
CA LEU A 254 20.98 -10.22 -14.98
C LEU A 254 20.14 -9.15 -15.73
N VAL A 255 19.11 -8.59 -15.08
CA VAL A 255 18.34 -7.48 -15.66
C VAL A 255 19.22 -6.24 -15.78
N ARG A 256 19.97 -5.88 -14.74
CA ARG A 256 20.88 -4.72 -14.78
C ARG A 256 21.97 -4.85 -15.85
N ALA A 257 22.48 -6.06 -16.07
CA ALA A 257 23.46 -6.35 -17.11
C ALA A 257 22.87 -6.41 -18.54
N GLY A 258 21.54 -6.27 -18.70
CA GLY A 258 20.86 -6.36 -19.99
C GLY A 258 20.68 -7.79 -20.52
N LEU A 259 21.07 -8.82 -19.73
CA LEU A 259 20.91 -10.21 -20.11
C LEU A 259 19.46 -10.70 -19.97
N LEU A 260 18.65 -10.00 -19.19
CA LEU A 260 17.22 -10.23 -19.01
C LEU A 260 16.48 -8.88 -19.13
N SER A 261 15.42 -8.81 -19.93
CA SER A 261 14.68 -7.57 -20.14
C SER A 261 13.79 -7.19 -18.92
N SER A 262 13.20 -8.17 -18.25
CA SER A 262 12.33 -7.98 -17.08
C SER A 262 11.97 -9.32 -16.43
N LEU A 263 11.69 -9.32 -15.13
CA LEU A 263 11.14 -10.47 -14.41
C LEU A 263 9.61 -10.58 -14.55
N VAL A 264 8.92 -9.55 -14.99
CA VAL A 264 7.45 -9.49 -15.05
C VAL A 264 6.84 -10.64 -15.86
N ARG A 265 7.41 -10.94 -17.03
CA ARG A 265 6.91 -12.06 -17.87
C ARG A 265 7.04 -13.44 -17.22
N HIS A 266 7.87 -13.58 -16.20
CA HIS A 266 8.10 -14.83 -15.47
C HIS A 266 7.27 -14.94 -14.18
N VAL A 267 6.51 -13.89 -13.81
CA VAL A 267 5.72 -13.82 -12.58
C VAL A 267 4.77 -15.02 -12.39
N PRO A 268 4.02 -15.49 -13.38
CA PRO A 268 3.15 -16.66 -13.18
C PRO A 268 3.91 -17.91 -12.75
N GLY A 269 5.04 -18.22 -13.40
CA GLY A 269 5.91 -19.34 -13.04
C GLY A 269 6.55 -19.18 -11.67
N LEU A 270 7.10 -18.00 -11.39
CA LEU A 270 7.69 -17.67 -10.08
C LEU A 270 6.67 -17.80 -8.94
N ARG A 271 5.42 -17.35 -9.16
CA ARG A 271 4.35 -17.47 -8.19
C ARG A 271 4.00 -18.94 -7.91
N ASN A 272 3.87 -19.77 -8.98
CA ASN A 272 3.58 -21.19 -8.82
C ASN A 272 4.70 -21.90 -8.04
N THR A 273 5.96 -21.61 -8.34
CA THR A 273 7.10 -22.13 -7.57
C THR A 273 7.05 -21.66 -6.12
N ALA A 274 6.73 -20.39 -5.86
CA ALA A 274 6.60 -19.87 -4.50
C ALA A 274 5.46 -20.55 -3.72
N LEU A 275 4.33 -20.86 -4.37
CA LEU A 275 3.22 -21.60 -3.74
C LEU A 275 3.64 -23.04 -3.35
N LEU A 276 4.43 -23.71 -4.18
CA LEU A 276 4.94 -25.06 -3.85
C LEU A 276 5.89 -25.03 -2.64
N LEU A 277 6.61 -23.94 -2.46
CA LEU A 277 7.62 -23.77 -1.41
C LEU A 277 7.09 -23.06 -0.17
N GLU A 278 5.86 -22.56 -0.16
CA GLU A 278 5.32 -21.74 0.95
C GLU A 278 5.37 -22.45 2.30
N ARG A 279 5.21 -23.80 2.31
CA ARG A 279 5.27 -24.63 3.53
C ARG A 279 6.60 -24.58 4.26
N PHE A 280 7.69 -24.18 3.59
CA PHE A 280 9.03 -24.07 4.16
C PHE A 280 9.35 -22.66 4.67
N GLY A 281 8.46 -21.73 4.48
CA GLY A 281 8.65 -20.34 4.90
C GLY A 281 7.89 -20.00 6.19
N SER A 282 8.08 -18.78 6.66
CA SER A 282 7.39 -18.24 7.84
C SER A 282 6.02 -17.66 7.45
N ARG A 283 5.00 -17.90 8.26
CA ARG A 283 3.68 -17.27 8.12
C ARG A 283 3.65 -15.83 8.63
N ALA A 284 4.74 -15.37 9.26
CA ALA A 284 4.85 -14.05 9.83
C ALA A 284 5.43 -13.04 8.84
N SER A 285 4.80 -11.89 8.77
CA SER A 285 5.20 -10.70 8.02
C SER A 285 5.57 -9.58 8.99
N ALA A 286 6.32 -8.59 8.55
CA ALA A 286 6.60 -7.41 9.36
C ALA A 286 6.77 -6.14 8.52
N MET A 287 6.52 -5.01 9.17
CA MET A 287 6.91 -3.68 8.71
C MET A 287 7.73 -3.01 9.80
N HIS A 288 8.67 -2.17 9.41
CA HIS A 288 9.38 -1.30 10.35
C HIS A 288 9.47 0.12 9.79
N VAL A 289 9.54 1.07 10.71
CA VAL A 289 9.87 2.49 10.42
C VAL A 289 10.85 2.92 11.49
N THR A 290 12.07 3.27 11.08
CA THR A 290 13.15 3.74 11.95
C THR A 290 13.41 5.20 11.66
N LEU A 291 13.33 6.03 12.69
CA LEU A 291 13.75 7.44 12.66
C LEU A 291 15.06 7.59 13.43
N ARG A 292 15.98 8.36 12.86
CA ARG A 292 17.18 8.81 13.56
C ARG A 292 17.31 10.32 13.42
N GLY A 293 17.74 10.97 14.47
CA GLY A 293 17.87 12.41 14.49
C GLY A 293 18.34 12.93 15.84
N LEU A 294 17.87 14.12 16.19
CA LEU A 294 18.16 14.78 17.46
C LEU A 294 16.86 15.01 18.25
N ASP A 295 16.93 14.88 19.57
CA ASP A 295 15.85 15.26 20.49
C ASP A 295 15.84 16.76 20.80
N ALA A 296 15.02 17.18 21.76
CA ALA A 296 14.89 18.59 22.17
C ALA A 296 16.19 19.15 22.78
N GLU A 297 16.98 18.29 23.42
CA GLU A 297 18.29 18.60 24.03
C GLU A 297 19.45 18.47 23.05
N SER A 298 19.14 18.29 21.73
CA SER A 298 20.16 18.07 20.66
C SER A 298 20.99 16.81 20.83
N GLN A 299 20.49 15.82 21.57
CA GLN A 299 21.17 14.54 21.71
C GLN A 299 20.72 13.59 20.59
N PRO A 300 21.63 12.72 20.09
CA PRO A 300 21.27 11.71 19.12
C PRO A 300 20.20 10.75 19.66
N ILE A 301 19.12 10.58 18.93
CA ILE A 301 18.03 9.69 19.30
C ILE A 301 17.67 8.80 18.11
N SER A 302 17.30 7.54 18.39
CA SER A 302 16.77 6.59 17.42
C SER A 302 15.50 5.94 17.96
N ARG A 303 14.50 5.78 17.09
CA ARG A 303 13.27 5.06 17.38
C ARG A 303 12.91 4.18 16.24
N THR A 304 12.61 2.92 16.54
CA THR A 304 12.06 1.98 15.57
C THR A 304 10.69 1.51 15.98
N TRP A 305 9.70 1.80 15.15
CA TRP A 305 8.37 1.21 15.24
C TRP A 305 8.34 -0.09 14.43
N TRP A 306 7.75 -1.11 15.03
CA TRP A 306 7.57 -2.43 14.44
C TRP A 306 6.10 -2.77 14.36
N LEU A 307 5.68 -3.34 13.23
CA LEU A 307 4.41 -4.07 13.10
C LEU A 307 4.76 -5.49 12.71
N LEU A 308 4.23 -6.43 13.47
CA LEU A 308 4.32 -7.87 13.21
C LEU A 308 2.93 -8.39 12.90
N ALA A 309 2.79 -9.11 11.81
CA ALA A 309 1.56 -9.78 11.40
C ALA A 309 1.82 -11.28 11.30
N ASP A 310 1.18 -12.05 12.18
CA ASP A 310 1.32 -13.50 12.23
C ASP A 310 0.15 -14.21 11.54
N ASN A 311 0.17 -15.52 11.47
CA ASN A 311 -0.91 -16.37 10.96
C ASN A 311 -1.42 -15.97 9.57
N ASP A 312 -0.51 -15.57 8.65
CA ASP A 312 -0.81 -15.09 7.30
C ASP A 312 -1.68 -13.82 7.25
N HIS A 313 -1.73 -13.04 8.33
CA HIS A 313 -2.44 -11.76 8.36
C HIS A 313 -1.66 -10.60 7.69
N GLY A 314 -0.40 -10.80 7.30
CA GLY A 314 0.38 -9.81 6.56
C GLY A 314 -0.35 -9.18 5.38
N PRO A 315 -1.00 -9.94 4.50
CA PRO A 315 -1.76 -9.40 3.37
C PRO A 315 -2.99 -8.54 3.74
N GLN A 316 -3.38 -8.48 5.00
CA GLN A 316 -4.44 -7.57 5.49
C GLN A 316 -3.91 -6.14 5.64
N VAL A 317 -2.65 -5.99 6.07
CA VAL A 317 -2.05 -4.69 6.43
C VAL A 317 -2.18 -3.64 5.31
N PRO A 318 -1.92 -3.93 4.03
CA PRO A 318 -2.10 -2.95 2.95
C PRO A 318 -3.53 -2.43 2.79
N CYS A 319 -4.55 -3.16 3.29
CA CYS A 319 -5.95 -2.77 3.15
C CYS A 319 -6.43 -1.85 4.29
N LEU A 320 -5.75 -1.85 5.44
CA LEU A 320 -6.26 -1.21 6.66
C LEU A 320 -6.51 0.29 6.49
N ALA A 321 -5.56 1.01 5.88
CA ALA A 321 -5.70 2.45 5.66
C ALA A 321 -6.86 2.78 4.71
N ALA A 322 -7.01 2.03 3.62
CA ALA A 322 -8.12 2.25 2.68
C ALA A 322 -9.48 1.96 3.32
N ILE A 323 -9.59 0.93 4.13
CA ILE A 323 -10.82 0.61 4.87
C ILE A 323 -11.13 1.71 5.88
N ALA A 324 -10.15 2.13 6.70
CA ALA A 324 -10.32 3.20 7.68
C ALA A 324 -10.79 4.51 7.02
N LEU A 325 -10.11 4.91 5.93
CA LEU A 325 -10.44 6.13 5.20
C LEU A 325 -11.83 6.05 4.56
N ALA A 326 -12.17 4.92 3.93
CA ALA A 326 -13.48 4.72 3.33
C ALA A 326 -14.61 4.78 4.38
N GLN A 327 -14.44 4.14 5.54
CA GLN A 327 -15.40 4.21 6.65
C GLN A 327 -15.58 5.64 7.16
N LYS A 328 -14.49 6.38 7.36
CA LYS A 328 -14.54 7.80 7.79
C LYS A 328 -15.25 8.68 6.75
N LEU A 329 -14.99 8.47 5.46
CA LEU A 329 -15.68 9.17 4.37
C LEU A 329 -17.18 8.86 4.36
N LEU A 330 -17.55 7.58 4.52
CA LEU A 330 -18.95 7.16 4.60
C LEU A 330 -19.67 7.75 5.82
N ARG A 331 -18.98 7.98 6.93
CA ARG A 331 -19.53 8.66 8.11
C ARG A 331 -19.53 10.18 8.03
N GLY A 332 -18.80 10.76 7.04
CA GLY A 332 -18.67 12.21 6.89
C GLY A 332 -17.67 12.85 7.88
N GLU A 333 -16.74 12.05 8.40
CA GLU A 333 -15.75 12.47 9.40
C GLU A 333 -14.48 13.10 8.78
N VAL A 334 -14.32 13.02 7.44
CA VAL A 334 -13.16 13.55 6.73
C VAL A 334 -13.45 14.94 6.19
N ARG A 335 -12.67 15.94 6.65
CA ARG A 335 -12.79 17.33 6.19
C ARG A 335 -11.90 17.67 5.00
N ALA A 336 -10.84 16.89 4.78
CA ALA A 336 -9.91 17.12 3.67
C ALA A 336 -10.63 17.00 2.32
N ARG A 337 -10.29 17.92 1.40
CA ARG A 337 -10.80 17.96 0.03
C ARG A 337 -9.65 18.21 -0.94
N GLY A 338 -9.80 17.75 -2.16
CA GLY A 338 -8.77 17.83 -3.19
C GLY A 338 -8.19 16.46 -3.52
N ALA A 339 -7.15 16.43 -4.35
CA ALA A 339 -6.45 15.20 -4.70
C ALA A 339 -5.04 15.22 -4.09
N MET A 340 -4.70 14.15 -3.37
CA MET A 340 -3.44 14.07 -2.63
C MET A 340 -3.00 12.63 -2.36
N PRO A 341 -1.71 12.38 -2.17
CA PRO A 341 -1.23 11.16 -1.54
C PRO A 341 -1.85 10.97 -0.16
N CYS A 342 -2.17 9.74 0.22
CA CYS A 342 -2.81 9.43 1.50
C CYS A 342 -1.81 9.55 2.66
N MET A 343 -1.45 10.79 3.01
CA MET A 343 -0.59 11.12 4.15
C MET A 343 -1.26 12.15 5.04
N GLY A 344 -1.18 11.96 6.37
CA GLY A 344 -1.79 12.87 7.36
C GLY A 344 -3.32 12.86 7.39
N LEU A 345 -3.97 11.91 6.71
CA LEU A 345 -5.42 11.73 6.71
C LEU A 345 -5.90 10.77 7.81
N LEU A 346 -5.01 9.94 8.31
CA LEU A 346 -5.28 8.91 9.31
C LEU A 346 -4.14 8.85 10.33
N THR A 347 -4.46 8.54 11.56
CA THR A 347 -3.50 8.18 12.60
C THR A 347 -3.19 6.68 12.56
N VAL A 348 -2.09 6.28 13.22
CA VAL A 348 -1.74 4.86 13.39
C VAL A 348 -2.88 4.10 14.08
N ASP A 349 -3.46 4.68 15.13
CA ASP A 349 -4.54 4.05 15.89
C ASP A 349 -5.81 3.85 15.05
N GLU A 350 -6.18 4.83 14.23
CA GLU A 350 -7.33 4.71 13.31
C GLU A 350 -7.11 3.59 12.28
N ILE A 351 -5.90 3.48 11.74
CA ILE A 351 -5.56 2.42 10.78
C ILE A 351 -5.59 1.05 11.45
N LEU A 352 -4.96 0.91 12.61
CA LEU A 352 -4.86 -0.36 13.32
C LEU A 352 -6.19 -0.80 13.95
N ALA A 353 -7.08 0.14 14.28
CA ALA A 353 -8.40 -0.17 14.81
C ALA A 353 -9.23 -1.05 13.85
N VAL A 354 -9.05 -0.88 12.54
CA VAL A 354 -9.67 -1.73 11.51
C VAL A 354 -9.17 -3.17 11.56
N GLY A 355 -7.93 -3.37 12.00
CA GLY A 355 -7.30 -4.68 12.14
C GLY A 355 -7.62 -5.40 13.46
N ARG A 356 -8.58 -4.94 14.27
CA ARG A 356 -8.97 -5.63 15.51
C ARG A 356 -9.46 -7.03 15.19
N GLY A 357 -8.90 -8.02 15.90
CA GLY A 357 -9.16 -9.46 15.65
C GLY A 357 -8.17 -10.11 14.68
N LEU A 358 -7.27 -9.35 14.06
CA LEU A 358 -6.11 -9.89 13.34
C LEU A 358 -4.93 -10.06 14.31
N ASP A 359 -4.06 -11.02 14.03
CA ASP A 359 -2.82 -11.23 14.80
C ASP A 359 -1.77 -10.17 14.42
N LEU A 360 -2.08 -8.92 14.74
CA LEU A 360 -1.20 -7.77 14.56
C LEU A 360 -0.66 -7.31 15.91
N ARG A 361 0.64 -7.08 15.98
CA ARG A 361 1.31 -6.53 17.16
C ARG A 361 2.22 -5.39 16.75
N THR A 362 2.17 -4.30 17.50
CA THR A 362 3.07 -3.16 17.31
C THR A 362 3.90 -2.92 18.56
N THR A 363 5.10 -2.42 18.37
CA THR A 363 5.99 -2.00 19.47
C THR A 363 6.94 -0.92 18.97
N VAL A 364 7.40 -0.06 19.86
CA VAL A 364 8.45 0.93 19.61
C VAL A 364 9.66 0.53 20.44
N THR A 365 10.84 0.57 19.83
CA THR A 365 12.13 0.35 20.51
C THR A 365 13.01 1.58 20.36
N ALA A 366 13.80 1.88 21.37
CA ALA A 366 14.98 2.74 21.26
C ALA A 366 16.14 1.85 20.79
N ASP A 367 16.89 2.26 19.77
CA ASP A 367 18.07 1.55 19.24
C ASP A 367 19.36 2.23 19.72
#